data_a7c9ba786cc3641ee3b89017d1e5a60d
#
_entry.id   a7c9ba786cc3641ee3b89017d1e5a60d
#
_cell.length_a   1.000
_cell.length_b   1.000
_cell.length_c   1.000
_cell.angle_alpha   90.00
_cell.angle_beta   90.00
_cell.angle_gamma   90.00
#
_symmetry.space_group_name_H-M   'P 1'
#
loop_
_entity.id
_entity.type
_entity.pdbx_description
1 polymer ?
#
loop_
_entity_poly.entity_id
_entity_poly.type
_entity_poly.pdbx_seq_one_letter_code
_entity_poly.pdbx_strand_id
1 'polypeptide(L)'
;MIALDTNVIVRYIAQDDPVQSSIATRIFEEVVSDSNHGFITAIALCETLWVLARAYGQSRDKLVEVLEALLKADALEVEHRDLVWAAKEDFRVGKADFSDYLIARIGKSQGATTTISFDEKALKTKDLFSNPTSVVSK
;
A
#
# COMPACT_ATOMS: atom_id res chain seq x y z
N MET A 1 -14.34 13.00 -8.89
CA MET A 1 -13.25 12.11 -8.43
C MET A 1 -12.09 12.17 -9.39
N ILE A 2 -10.88 12.29 -8.89
CA ILE A 2 -9.67 12.21 -9.72
C ILE A 2 -8.76 11.10 -9.16
N ALA A 3 -8.14 10.34 -10.05
CA ALA A 3 -7.16 9.35 -9.64
C ALA A 3 -5.80 10.01 -9.46
N LEU A 4 -5.04 9.53 -8.46
CA LEU A 4 -3.74 10.07 -8.11
C LEU A 4 -2.67 9.05 -8.46
N ASP A 5 -1.73 9.44 -9.33
CA ASP A 5 -0.63 8.55 -9.69
C ASP A 5 0.43 8.50 -8.58
N THR A 6 1.23 7.46 -8.61
CA THR A 6 2.29 7.22 -7.63
C THR A 6 3.17 8.45 -7.41
N ASN A 7 3.64 9.09 -8.48
CA ASN A 7 4.56 10.21 -8.33
C ASN A 7 3.90 11.43 -7.67
N VAL A 8 2.60 11.64 -7.86
CA VAL A 8 1.87 12.72 -7.19
C VAL A 8 1.82 12.46 -5.69
N ILE A 9 1.51 11.21 -5.30
CA ILE A 9 1.43 10.82 -3.90
C ILE A 9 2.81 10.95 -3.24
N VAL A 10 3.85 10.43 -3.90
CA VAL A 10 5.22 10.49 -3.38
C VAL A 10 5.70 11.93 -3.21
N ARG A 11 5.44 12.80 -4.19
CA ARG A 11 5.84 14.21 -4.10
C ARG A 11 5.14 14.93 -2.96
N TYR A 12 3.89 14.59 -2.72
CA TYR A 12 3.15 15.17 -1.60
C TYR A 12 3.73 14.73 -0.25
N ILE A 13 4.06 13.45 -0.12
CA ILE A 13 4.57 12.89 1.15
C ILE A 13 6.02 13.30 1.38
N ALA A 14 6.89 13.17 0.39
CA ALA A 14 8.34 13.37 0.54
C ALA A 14 8.73 14.84 0.57
N GLN A 15 8.01 15.72 -0.11
CA GLN A 15 8.27 17.17 -0.12
C GLN A 15 9.73 17.52 -0.52
N ASP A 16 10.31 16.76 -1.44
CA ASP A 16 11.72 16.89 -1.81
C ASP A 16 11.97 17.65 -3.13
N ASP A 17 10.92 17.87 -3.91
CA ASP A 17 11.02 18.59 -5.17
C ASP A 17 10.25 19.92 -5.04
N PRO A 18 10.94 21.08 -5.07
CA PRO A 18 10.28 22.37 -4.79
C PRO A 18 9.10 22.68 -5.72
N VAL A 19 9.19 22.27 -6.99
CA VAL A 19 8.13 22.54 -7.97
C VAL A 19 7.03 21.51 -7.89
N GLN A 20 7.38 20.23 -8.01
CA GLN A 20 6.39 19.15 -8.05
C GLN A 20 5.72 18.96 -6.70
N SER A 21 6.44 19.08 -5.60
CA SER A 21 5.83 18.94 -4.27
C SER A 21 4.87 20.07 -3.97
N SER A 22 5.16 21.29 -4.43
CA SER A 22 4.24 22.42 -4.29
C SER A 22 2.95 22.16 -5.06
N ILE A 23 3.04 21.66 -6.29
CA ILE A 23 1.88 21.31 -7.09
C ILE A 23 1.08 20.17 -6.46
N ALA A 24 1.78 19.13 -6.01
CA ALA A 24 1.14 17.98 -5.35
C ALA A 24 0.40 18.42 -4.09
N THR A 25 1.00 19.29 -3.29
CA THR A 25 0.36 19.83 -2.09
C THR A 25 -0.94 20.55 -2.44
N ARG A 26 -0.94 21.37 -3.49
CA ARG A 26 -2.14 22.06 -3.94
C ARG A 26 -3.21 21.08 -4.43
N ILE A 27 -2.82 20.00 -5.09
CA ILE A 27 -3.77 18.97 -5.51
C ILE A 27 -4.44 18.35 -4.29
N PHE A 28 -3.68 17.94 -3.30
CA PHE A 28 -4.23 17.30 -2.09
C PHE A 28 -5.04 18.26 -1.22
N GLU A 29 -4.64 19.52 -1.15
CA GLU A 29 -5.26 20.49 -0.22
C GLU A 29 -6.34 21.35 -0.85
N GLU A 30 -6.28 21.60 -2.18
CA GLU A 30 -7.20 22.51 -2.85
C GLU A 30 -8.11 21.83 -3.86
N VAL A 31 -7.63 20.79 -4.57
CA VAL A 31 -8.39 20.11 -5.63
C VAL A 31 -9.19 18.95 -5.07
N VAL A 32 -8.55 18.12 -4.26
CA VAL A 32 -9.20 17.00 -3.59
C VAL A 32 -10.04 17.55 -2.45
N SER A 33 -11.30 17.12 -2.39
CA SER A 33 -12.26 17.61 -1.40
C SER A 33 -13.36 16.57 -1.18
N ASP A 34 -14.27 16.83 -0.25
CA ASP A 34 -15.41 15.95 0.01
C ASP A 34 -16.32 15.79 -1.22
N SER A 35 -16.36 16.81 -2.08
CA SER A 35 -17.16 16.75 -3.31
C SER A 35 -16.36 16.30 -4.53
N ASN A 36 -15.05 16.16 -4.41
CA ASN A 36 -14.17 15.71 -5.49
C ASN A 36 -13.04 14.86 -4.89
N HIS A 37 -13.35 13.60 -4.60
CA HIS A 37 -12.41 12.71 -3.95
C HIS A 37 -11.19 12.39 -4.80
N GLY A 38 -10.06 12.20 -4.14
CA GLY A 38 -8.87 11.61 -4.76
C GLY A 38 -8.97 10.09 -4.66
N PHE A 39 -8.73 9.39 -5.77
CA PHE A 39 -8.76 7.93 -5.80
C PHE A 39 -7.35 7.37 -5.90
N ILE A 40 -7.03 6.41 -5.04
CA ILE A 40 -5.73 5.74 -5.01
C ILE A 40 -5.96 4.28 -5.32
N THR A 41 -5.41 3.80 -6.46
CA THR A 41 -5.48 2.39 -6.81
C THR A 41 -4.58 1.56 -5.89
N ALA A 42 -4.88 0.27 -5.75
CA ALA A 42 -4.01 -0.64 -5.01
C ALA A 42 -2.60 -0.67 -5.61
N ILE A 43 -2.50 -0.59 -6.94
CA ILE A 43 -1.22 -0.56 -7.64
C ILE A 43 -0.42 0.68 -7.24
N ALA A 44 -1.03 1.86 -7.32
CA ALA A 44 -0.35 3.11 -6.96
C ALA A 44 0.07 3.12 -5.48
N LEU A 45 -0.77 2.57 -4.61
CA LEU A 45 -0.46 2.48 -3.19
C LEU A 45 0.78 1.60 -2.95
N CYS A 46 0.82 0.42 -3.55
CA CYS A 46 1.98 -0.48 -3.42
C CYS A 46 3.25 0.16 -3.97
N GLU A 47 3.17 0.80 -5.14
CA GLU A 47 4.32 1.50 -5.71
C GLU A 47 4.79 2.64 -4.81
N THR A 48 3.85 3.38 -4.22
CA THR A 48 4.18 4.49 -3.31
C THR A 48 4.98 3.97 -2.12
N LEU A 49 4.52 2.91 -1.47
CA LEU A 49 5.21 2.32 -0.32
C LEU A 49 6.59 1.82 -0.72
N TRP A 50 6.70 1.18 -1.88
CA TRP A 50 7.96 0.67 -2.39
C TRP A 50 8.97 1.80 -2.66
N VAL A 51 8.52 2.88 -3.30
CA VAL A 51 9.39 4.04 -3.59
C VAL A 51 9.86 4.70 -2.29
N LEU A 52 8.94 4.91 -1.34
CA LEU A 52 9.29 5.53 -0.07
C LEU A 52 10.31 4.68 0.70
N ALA A 53 10.20 3.36 0.65
CA ALA A 53 11.15 2.47 1.29
C ALA A 53 12.51 2.47 0.58
N ARG A 54 12.50 2.32 -0.75
CA ARG A 54 13.73 2.09 -1.54
C ARG A 54 14.46 3.36 -1.89
N ALA A 55 13.74 4.39 -2.33
CA ALA A 55 14.37 5.63 -2.77
C ALA A 55 14.57 6.63 -1.63
N TYR A 56 13.71 6.59 -0.62
CA TYR A 56 13.75 7.54 0.49
C TYR A 56 14.17 6.92 1.82
N GLY A 57 14.39 5.62 1.86
CA GLY A 57 14.87 4.94 3.06
C GLY A 57 13.92 5.01 4.25
N GLN A 58 12.63 5.18 4.02
CA GLN A 58 11.67 5.26 5.12
C GLN A 58 11.53 3.93 5.82
N SER A 59 11.44 4.00 7.15
CA SER A 59 11.30 2.82 8.00
C SER A 59 9.91 2.19 7.87
N ARG A 60 9.79 0.95 8.30
CA ARG A 60 8.52 0.24 8.34
C ARG A 60 7.48 1.01 9.15
N ASP A 61 7.87 1.53 10.31
CA ASP A 61 6.96 2.30 11.16
C ASP A 61 6.47 3.55 10.44
N LYS A 62 7.34 4.23 9.71
CA LYS A 62 6.96 5.42 8.94
C LYS A 62 6.00 5.07 7.83
N LEU A 63 6.23 3.94 7.15
CA LEU A 63 5.32 3.48 6.09
C LEU A 63 3.94 3.13 6.63
N VAL A 64 3.86 2.57 7.83
CA VAL A 64 2.59 2.31 8.51
C VAL A 64 1.86 3.62 8.78
N GLU A 65 2.57 4.65 9.24
CA GLU A 65 1.97 5.97 9.47
C GLU A 65 1.42 6.56 8.19
N VAL A 66 2.15 6.42 7.07
CA VAL A 66 1.69 6.90 5.76
C VAL A 66 0.40 6.19 5.35
N LEU A 67 0.37 4.86 5.47
CA LEU A 67 -0.82 4.08 5.16
C LEU A 67 -2.02 4.52 5.98
N GLU A 68 -1.83 4.70 7.28
CA GLU A 68 -2.91 5.13 8.17
C GLU A 68 -3.41 6.52 7.82
N ALA A 69 -2.51 7.44 7.50
CA ALA A 69 -2.90 8.79 7.12
C ALA A 69 -3.74 8.80 5.83
N LEU A 70 -3.34 8.03 4.83
CA LEU A 70 -4.08 7.93 3.58
C LEU A 70 -5.44 7.28 3.79
N LEU A 71 -5.51 6.23 4.63
CA LEU A 71 -6.76 5.53 4.91
C LEU A 71 -7.74 6.36 5.74
N LYS A 72 -7.24 7.23 6.60
CA LYS A 72 -8.09 8.07 7.48
C LYS A 72 -8.56 9.36 6.83
N ALA A 73 -7.99 9.74 5.69
CA ALA A 73 -8.37 10.97 5.00
C ALA A 73 -9.73 10.80 4.33
N ASP A 74 -10.72 11.56 4.76
CA ASP A 74 -12.10 11.44 4.27
C ASP A 74 -12.23 11.72 2.78
N ALA A 75 -11.42 12.62 2.26
CA ALA A 75 -11.47 13.00 0.85
C ALA A 75 -10.70 12.06 -0.07
N LEU A 76 -10.08 11.01 0.47
CA LEU A 76 -9.37 10.01 -0.32
C LEU A 76 -10.14 8.69 -0.32
N GLU A 77 -10.29 8.10 -1.51
CA GLU A 77 -10.82 6.76 -1.64
C GLU A 77 -9.70 5.81 -2.02
N VAL A 78 -9.40 4.87 -1.14
CA VAL A 78 -8.37 3.87 -1.35
C VAL A 78 -9.03 2.59 -1.86
N GLU A 79 -8.59 2.11 -3.01
CA GLU A 79 -9.10 0.87 -3.59
C GLU A 79 -8.86 -0.30 -2.62
N HIS A 80 -9.85 -1.18 -2.48
CA HIS A 80 -9.80 -2.31 -1.54
C HIS A 80 -9.53 -1.87 -0.10
N ARG A 81 -10.17 -0.78 0.31
CA ARG A 81 -9.92 -0.13 1.60
C ARG A 81 -9.81 -1.10 2.78
N ASP A 82 -10.80 -1.99 2.94
CA ASP A 82 -10.81 -2.93 4.07
C ASP A 82 -9.65 -3.92 4.01
N LEU A 83 -9.28 -4.34 2.81
CA LEU A 83 -8.15 -5.25 2.61
C LEU A 83 -6.82 -4.53 2.86
N VAL A 84 -6.75 -3.25 2.51
CA VAL A 84 -5.58 -2.41 2.79
C VAL A 84 -5.40 -2.25 4.30
N TRP A 85 -6.48 -2.04 5.06
CA TRP A 85 -6.43 -1.99 6.52
C TRP A 85 -5.85 -3.28 7.10
N ALA A 86 -6.34 -4.44 6.62
CA ALA A 86 -5.85 -5.74 7.08
C ALA A 86 -4.38 -5.95 6.70
N ALA A 87 -4.02 -5.64 5.45
CA ALA A 87 -2.65 -5.78 4.97
C ALA A 87 -1.69 -4.84 5.72
N LYS A 88 -2.14 -3.64 6.07
CA LYS A 88 -1.36 -2.69 6.87
C LYS A 88 -1.02 -3.30 8.22
N GLU A 89 -1.97 -3.95 8.86
CA GLU A 89 -1.74 -4.59 10.15
C GLU A 89 -0.77 -5.78 10.01
N ASP A 90 -0.95 -6.59 8.96
CA ASP A 90 -0.01 -7.67 8.67
C ASP A 90 1.41 -7.13 8.46
N PHE A 91 1.53 -6.03 7.73
CA PHE A 91 2.79 -5.38 7.44
C PHE A 91 3.44 -4.82 8.72
N ARG A 92 2.64 -4.26 9.60
CA ARG A 92 3.12 -3.71 10.87
C ARG A 92 3.84 -4.76 11.72
N VAL A 93 3.28 -5.95 11.79
CA VAL A 93 3.84 -7.02 12.65
C VAL A 93 4.76 -7.99 11.91
N GLY A 94 4.66 -8.06 10.59
CA GLY A 94 5.40 -9.04 9.78
C GLY A 94 6.75 -8.53 9.28
N LYS A 95 7.32 -9.29 8.34
CA LYS A 95 8.66 -9.03 7.80
C LYS A 95 8.68 -8.80 6.29
N ALA A 96 7.61 -9.17 5.58
CA ALA A 96 7.53 -9.01 4.13
C ALA A 96 7.13 -7.59 3.75
N ASP A 97 7.12 -7.30 2.45
CA ASP A 97 6.69 -5.99 1.94
C ASP A 97 5.17 -5.86 2.02
N PHE A 98 4.69 -4.64 2.08
CA PHE A 98 3.24 -4.37 2.13
C PHE A 98 2.51 -5.02 0.95
N SER A 99 3.09 -4.95 -0.26
CA SER A 99 2.47 -5.52 -1.45
C SER A 99 2.24 -7.03 -1.32
N ASP A 100 3.13 -7.75 -0.63
CA ASP A 100 2.95 -9.19 -0.42
C ASP A 100 1.68 -9.46 0.39
N TYR A 101 1.48 -8.71 1.46
CA TYR A 101 0.29 -8.87 2.30
C TYR A 101 -0.98 -8.46 1.59
N LEU A 102 -0.93 -7.40 0.77
CA LEU A 102 -2.11 -6.99 0.01
C LEU A 102 -2.49 -8.01 -1.04
N ILE A 103 -1.49 -8.60 -1.73
CA ILE A 103 -1.72 -9.70 -2.67
C ILE A 103 -2.45 -10.83 -1.96
N ALA A 104 -1.96 -11.23 -0.78
CA ALA A 104 -2.55 -12.33 -0.01
C ALA A 104 -3.97 -12.00 0.44
N ARG A 105 -4.21 -10.77 0.90
CA ARG A 105 -5.54 -10.35 1.35
C ARG A 105 -6.54 -10.29 0.21
N ILE A 106 -6.11 -9.77 -0.94
CA ILE A 106 -6.98 -9.75 -2.13
C ILE A 106 -7.29 -11.18 -2.58
N GLY A 107 -6.27 -12.05 -2.63
CA GLY A 107 -6.48 -13.45 -2.99
C GLY A 107 -7.49 -14.14 -2.08
N LYS A 108 -7.32 -13.95 -0.78
CA LYS A 108 -8.22 -14.55 0.22
C LYS A 108 -9.65 -14.04 0.05
N SER A 109 -9.83 -12.77 -0.25
CA SER A 109 -11.16 -12.18 -0.48
C SER A 109 -11.86 -12.77 -1.70
N GLN A 110 -11.09 -13.33 -2.63
CA GLN A 110 -11.61 -13.97 -3.83
C GLN A 110 -11.80 -15.49 -3.66
N GLY A 111 -11.55 -16.02 -2.46
CA GLY A 111 -11.74 -17.42 -2.16
C GLY A 111 -10.47 -18.26 -2.20
N ALA A 112 -9.29 -17.67 -2.40
CA ALA A 112 -8.04 -18.41 -2.34
C ALA A 112 -7.78 -18.85 -0.90
N THR A 113 -7.41 -20.12 -0.71
CA THR A 113 -7.12 -20.66 0.61
C THR A 113 -5.75 -20.25 1.12
N THR A 114 -4.84 -19.92 0.20
CA THR A 114 -3.49 -19.50 0.52
C THR A 114 -2.89 -18.74 -0.66
N THR A 115 -1.84 -17.99 -0.40
CA THR A 115 -1.01 -17.37 -1.46
C THR A 115 0.31 -18.12 -1.50
N ILE A 116 0.67 -18.61 -2.65
CA ILE A 116 1.91 -19.36 -2.84
C ILE A 116 3.04 -18.37 -3.14
N SER A 117 4.14 -18.48 -2.42
CA SER A 117 5.26 -17.55 -2.58
C SER A 117 6.60 -18.25 -2.34
N PHE A 118 7.63 -17.76 -3.02
CA PHE A 118 9.02 -18.14 -2.75
C PHE A 118 9.68 -17.21 -1.74
N ASP A 119 9.02 -16.10 -1.38
CA ASP A 119 9.59 -15.10 -0.49
C ASP A 119 9.61 -15.63 0.96
N GLU A 120 10.81 -15.81 1.50
CA GLU A 120 10.96 -16.38 2.85
C GLU A 120 10.38 -15.49 3.93
N LYS A 121 10.40 -14.18 3.74
CA LYS A 121 9.83 -13.26 4.71
C LYS A 121 8.30 -13.36 4.74
N ALA A 122 7.68 -13.49 3.56
CA ALA A 122 6.24 -13.70 3.45
C ALA A 122 5.82 -15.02 4.08
N LEU A 123 6.62 -16.08 3.87
CA LEU A 123 6.31 -17.42 4.36
C LEU A 123 6.30 -17.52 5.89
N LYS A 124 6.82 -16.54 6.60
CA LYS A 124 6.74 -16.50 8.06
C LYS A 124 5.31 -16.25 8.54
N THR A 125 4.46 -15.68 7.69
CA THR A 125 3.03 -15.49 7.99
C THR A 125 2.26 -16.68 7.42
N LYS A 126 2.23 -17.76 8.18
CA LYS A 126 1.71 -19.07 7.73
C LYS A 126 0.21 -19.08 7.47
N ASP A 127 -0.53 -18.17 8.06
CA ASP A 127 -1.97 -18.05 7.85
C ASP A 127 -2.29 -17.61 6.42
N LEU A 128 -1.38 -16.87 5.78
CA LEU A 128 -1.60 -16.25 4.48
C LEU A 128 -0.81 -16.92 3.36
N PHE A 129 0.36 -17.47 3.65
CA PHE A 129 1.30 -17.92 2.63
C PHE A 129 1.68 -19.38 2.80
N SER A 130 1.88 -20.04 1.66
CA SER A 130 2.39 -21.41 1.60
C SER A 130 3.57 -21.50 0.66
N ASN A 131 4.52 -22.37 1.03
CA ASN A 131 5.69 -22.65 0.19
C ASN A 131 5.24 -23.43 -1.05
N PRO A 132 5.74 -23.09 -2.25
CA PRO A 132 5.38 -23.78 -3.48
C PRO A 132 5.60 -25.30 -3.42
N THR A 133 6.65 -25.76 -2.75
CA THR A 133 6.92 -27.20 -2.65
C THR A 133 5.86 -27.93 -1.84
N SER A 134 5.24 -27.27 -0.87
CA SER A 134 4.19 -27.90 -0.07
C SER A 134 2.92 -28.19 -0.89
N VAL A 135 2.77 -27.50 -2.02
CA VAL A 135 1.59 -27.64 -2.88
C VAL A 135 1.81 -28.71 -3.95
N VAL A 136 3.04 -28.90 -4.43
CA VAL A 136 3.33 -29.82 -5.51
C VAL A 136 3.92 -31.16 -5.05
N SER A 137 4.38 -31.26 -3.83
CA SER A 137 5.01 -32.46 -3.31
C SER A 137 3.95 -33.48 -2.87
N LYS A 138 3.53 -34.31 -3.82
CA LYS A 138 2.56 -35.38 -3.55
C LYS A 138 3.05 -36.71 -4.03
#